data_38f2a894279d03e6a12602b82e28a25c
#
_entry.id   38f2a894279d03e6a12602b82e28a25c
#
_cell.length_a   1.000
_cell.length_b   1.000
_cell.length_c   1.000
_cell.angle_alpha   90.00
_cell.angle_beta   90.00
_cell.angle_gamma   90.00
#
_symmetry.space_group_name_H-M   'P 1'
#
loop_
_entity.id
_entity.type
_entity.pdbx_description
1 polymer ?
#
loop_
_entity_poly.entity_id
_entity_poly.type
_entity_poly.pdbx_seq_one_letter_code
_entity_poly.pdbx_strand_id
1 'polypeptide(L)'
;AKYTINPAIVNGVADYIGSVEVGKFADLVIWEPAKFGTKPKMVLKGGTITYGVMGDASSSLPTPEPRMMRDLYGAFGKAVGSTNITFVSKYAYDHGIKEELGLDKIVLPVHNTRNLTKRDMKLNNYVPSTIKVDPHTFDVTIDGELITCDPIKTASLAQRYYLF
;
A
#
# COMPACT_ATOMS: atom_id res chain seq x y z
N ALA A 1 8.66 0.71 3.90
CA ALA A 1 9.18 1.96 3.31
C ALA A 1 9.42 1.82 1.81
N LYS A 2 10.02 0.72 1.36
CA LYS A 2 10.37 0.48 -0.05
C LYS A 2 9.15 0.42 -0.98
N TYR A 3 8.01 -0.04 -0.47
CA TYR A 3 6.76 -0.17 -1.24
C TYR A 3 5.77 0.98 -1.02
N THR A 4 6.06 1.89 -0.12
CA THR A 4 5.12 2.93 0.30
C THR A 4 5.75 4.32 0.25
N ILE A 5 6.40 4.75 1.34
CA ILE A 5 6.89 6.14 1.46
C ILE A 5 8.04 6.45 0.49
N ASN A 6 8.94 5.51 0.20
CA ASN A 6 10.07 5.81 -0.70
C ASN A 6 9.61 6.06 -2.14
N PRO A 7 8.72 5.26 -2.75
CA PRO A 7 8.10 5.62 -4.01
C PRO A 7 7.37 6.97 -3.98
N ALA A 8 6.69 7.29 -2.87
CA ALA A 8 6.02 8.58 -2.73
C ALA A 8 7.00 9.76 -2.71
N ILE A 9 8.16 9.61 -2.05
CA ILE A 9 9.24 10.60 -2.05
C ILE A 9 9.77 10.78 -3.48
N VAL A 10 10.10 9.69 -4.16
CA VAL A 10 10.66 9.73 -5.53
C VAL A 10 9.71 10.41 -6.51
N ASN A 11 8.42 10.19 -6.36
CA ASN A 11 7.40 10.79 -7.22
C ASN A 11 6.93 12.17 -6.73
N GLY A 12 7.47 12.70 -5.64
CA GLY A 12 7.12 14.02 -5.13
C GLY A 12 5.73 14.15 -4.56
N VAL A 13 5.18 13.06 -4.01
CA VAL A 13 3.82 12.98 -3.48
C VAL A 13 3.78 12.57 -2.00
N ALA A 14 4.95 12.53 -1.35
CA ALA A 14 5.09 12.08 0.04
C ALA A 14 4.35 12.93 1.07
N ASP A 15 4.05 14.18 0.73
CA ASP A 15 3.27 15.07 1.60
C ASP A 15 1.79 14.66 1.69
N TYR A 16 1.33 13.90 0.70
CA TYR A 16 -0.08 13.53 0.57
C TYR A 16 -0.36 12.06 0.85
N ILE A 17 0.57 11.17 0.51
CA ILE A 17 0.41 9.71 0.57
C ILE A 17 1.71 9.00 0.97
N GLY A 18 1.66 7.69 1.14
CA GLY A 18 2.84 6.83 1.30
C GLY A 18 3.19 6.45 2.73
N SER A 19 2.55 7.07 3.73
CA SER A 19 2.69 6.71 5.14
C SER A 19 1.39 6.90 5.90
N VAL A 20 1.25 6.21 7.03
CA VAL A 20 0.09 6.35 7.93
C VAL A 20 0.38 7.48 8.89
N GLU A 21 0.04 8.68 8.49
CA GLU A 21 0.26 9.90 9.26
C GLU A 21 -0.97 10.80 9.19
N VAL A 22 -1.21 11.58 10.25
CA VAL A 22 -2.30 12.56 10.29
C VAL A 22 -2.09 13.61 9.19
N GLY A 23 -3.15 13.90 8.42
CA GLY A 23 -3.11 14.87 7.33
C GLY A 23 -2.83 14.26 5.96
N LYS A 24 -2.43 12.99 5.89
CA LYS A 24 -2.28 12.29 4.61
C LYS A 24 -3.55 11.55 4.21
N PHE A 25 -3.64 11.29 2.92
CA PHE A 25 -4.77 10.59 2.34
C PHE A 25 -4.82 9.14 2.85
N ALA A 26 -5.97 8.72 3.33
CA ALA A 26 -6.14 7.40 3.96
C ALA A 26 -6.28 6.29 2.91
N ASP A 27 -5.21 6.05 2.17
CA ASP A 27 -5.06 4.92 1.25
C ASP A 27 -4.39 3.77 2.00
N LEU A 28 -5.20 2.84 2.49
CA LEU A 28 -4.77 1.79 3.41
C LEU A 28 -5.12 0.41 2.86
N VAL A 29 -4.23 -0.54 3.08
CA VAL A 29 -4.48 -1.95 2.78
C VAL A 29 -4.40 -2.75 4.07
N ILE A 30 -5.48 -3.46 4.39
CA ILE A 30 -5.58 -4.29 5.58
C ILE A 30 -5.35 -5.74 5.17
N TRP A 31 -4.41 -6.39 5.85
CA TRP A 31 -4.01 -7.77 5.61
C TRP A 31 -4.30 -8.66 6.81
N GLU A 32 -4.67 -9.89 6.57
CA GLU A 32 -4.48 -10.95 7.55
C GLU A 32 -2.98 -11.32 7.57
N PRO A 33 -2.33 -11.40 8.75
CA PRO A 33 -0.89 -11.69 8.81
C PRO A 33 -0.46 -12.93 8.02
N ALA A 34 -1.26 -14.00 8.07
CA ALA A 34 -0.99 -15.23 7.34
C ALA A 34 -1.14 -15.12 5.81
N LYS A 35 -1.74 -14.05 5.32
CA LYS A 35 -2.00 -13.80 3.89
C LYS A 35 -1.35 -12.51 3.39
N PHE A 36 -0.41 -11.99 4.16
CA PHE A 36 0.27 -10.76 3.81
C PHE A 36 0.93 -10.86 2.42
N GLY A 37 0.65 -9.88 1.58
CA GLY A 37 1.20 -9.80 0.22
C GLY A 37 0.47 -10.63 -0.83
N THR A 38 -0.54 -11.43 -0.46
CA THR A 38 -1.32 -12.23 -1.42
C THR A 38 -2.65 -11.57 -1.75
N LYS A 39 -3.63 -11.69 -0.86
CA LYS A 39 -4.95 -11.10 -1.05
C LYS A 39 -5.29 -10.22 0.15
N PRO A 40 -5.52 -8.92 -0.04
CA PRO A 40 -5.91 -8.05 1.06
C PRO A 40 -7.29 -8.43 1.60
N LYS A 41 -7.48 -8.21 2.89
CA LYS A 41 -8.79 -8.34 3.52
C LYS A 41 -9.68 -7.16 3.16
N MET A 42 -9.11 -5.98 3.10
CA MET A 42 -9.81 -4.74 2.81
C MET A 42 -8.86 -3.70 2.22
N VAL A 43 -9.36 -2.89 1.32
CA VAL A 43 -8.67 -1.71 0.79
C VAL A 43 -9.53 -0.49 1.04
N LEU A 44 -8.92 0.51 1.68
CA LEU A 44 -9.51 1.83 1.84
C LEU A 44 -8.82 2.79 0.87
N LYS A 45 -9.61 3.61 0.25
CA LYS A 45 -9.18 4.68 -0.64
C LYS A 45 -9.78 6.00 -0.16
N GLY A 46 -8.91 6.93 0.24
CA GLY A 46 -9.37 8.18 0.84
C GLY A 46 -10.26 7.97 2.07
N GLY A 47 -10.05 6.93 2.85
CA GLY A 47 -10.86 6.56 4.01
C GLY A 47 -12.15 5.80 3.69
N THR A 48 -12.48 5.61 2.41
CA THR A 48 -13.68 4.86 1.97
C THR A 48 -13.29 3.44 1.62
N ILE A 49 -14.09 2.46 2.05
CA ILE A 49 -13.88 1.05 1.69
C ILE A 49 -14.19 0.89 0.21
N THR A 50 -13.17 0.59 -0.58
CA THR A 50 -13.29 0.39 -2.03
C THR A 50 -13.20 -1.08 -2.42
N TYR A 51 -12.64 -1.90 -1.57
CA TYR A 51 -12.56 -3.34 -1.75
C TYR A 51 -12.68 -4.02 -0.39
N GLY A 52 -13.45 -5.07 -0.32
CA GLY A 52 -13.58 -5.89 0.86
C GLY A 52 -14.54 -7.05 0.63
N VAL A 53 -14.41 -8.07 1.46
CA VAL A 53 -15.37 -9.15 1.52
C VAL A 53 -16.55 -8.63 2.34
N MET A 54 -17.67 -8.43 1.67
CA MET A 54 -18.91 -7.97 2.30
C MET A 54 -19.97 -9.04 2.16
N GLY A 55 -20.78 -9.21 3.21
CA GLY A 55 -21.97 -10.03 3.15
C GLY A 55 -23.00 -9.49 2.16
N ASP A 56 -24.02 -10.26 1.89
CA ASP A 56 -25.12 -9.82 1.03
C ASP A 56 -25.89 -8.68 1.71
N ALA A 57 -25.87 -7.51 1.10
CA ALA A 57 -26.50 -6.30 1.62
C ALA A 57 -28.04 -6.42 1.69
N SER A 58 -28.64 -7.34 0.94
CA SER A 58 -30.07 -7.61 0.96
C SER A 58 -30.47 -8.72 1.93
N SER A 59 -29.52 -9.34 2.61
CA SER A 59 -29.81 -10.37 3.61
C SER A 59 -30.29 -9.76 4.92
N SER A 60 -31.44 -10.17 5.38
CA SER A 60 -31.95 -9.78 6.70
C SER A 60 -31.32 -10.54 7.86
N LEU A 61 -30.52 -11.54 7.58
CA LEU A 61 -29.76 -12.33 8.55
C LEU A 61 -28.28 -12.12 8.31
N PRO A 62 -27.43 -12.16 9.37
CA PRO A 62 -26.01 -12.19 9.19
C PRO A 62 -25.65 -13.37 8.27
N THR A 63 -25.29 -13.07 7.06
CA THR A 63 -24.88 -14.11 6.13
C THR A 63 -23.59 -14.71 6.67
N PRO A 64 -23.55 -16.03 6.98
CA PRO A 64 -22.30 -16.66 7.31
C PRO A 64 -21.37 -16.43 6.13
N GLU A 65 -20.12 -16.15 6.42
CA GLU A 65 -19.00 -15.93 5.53
C GLU A 65 -19.35 -16.14 4.07
N PRO A 66 -19.16 -15.18 3.20
CA PRO A 66 -19.80 -15.18 1.90
C PRO A 66 -19.44 -16.45 1.16
N ARG A 67 -20.44 -17.20 0.83
CA ARG A 67 -20.29 -18.37 -0.03
C ARG A 67 -19.77 -17.99 -1.40
N MET A 68 -19.95 -16.74 -1.78
CA MET A 68 -19.35 -16.12 -2.95
C MET A 68 -18.74 -14.80 -2.54
N MET A 69 -17.43 -14.78 -2.49
CA MET A 69 -16.68 -13.55 -2.34
C MET A 69 -16.82 -12.75 -3.63
N ARG A 70 -17.77 -11.85 -3.66
CA ARG A 70 -17.77 -10.80 -4.66
C ARG A 70 -16.88 -9.69 -4.14
N ASP A 71 -15.95 -9.29 -4.96
CA ASP A 71 -15.22 -8.06 -4.75
C ASP A 71 -16.25 -6.93 -4.90
N LEU A 72 -16.57 -6.27 -3.79
CA LEU A 72 -17.43 -5.11 -3.81
C LEU A 72 -16.58 -3.87 -3.86
N TYR A 73 -16.81 -3.07 -4.88
CA TYR A 73 -16.11 -1.84 -5.14
C TYR A 73 -17.02 -0.66 -4.80
N GLY A 74 -16.56 0.18 -3.89
CA GLY A 74 -17.24 1.43 -3.54
C GLY A 74 -17.03 2.50 -4.61
N ALA A 75 -17.76 2.44 -5.70
CA ALA A 75 -17.62 3.36 -6.83
C ALA A 75 -18.97 3.97 -7.22
N PHE A 76 -19.66 4.58 -6.25
CA PHE A 76 -20.95 5.19 -6.50
C PHE A 76 -20.87 6.71 -6.66
N GLY A 77 -21.52 7.25 -7.67
CA GLY A 77 -21.69 8.68 -7.87
C GLY A 77 -20.35 9.43 -7.83
N LYS A 78 -20.22 10.37 -6.90
CA LYS A 78 -19.01 11.19 -6.73
C LYS A 78 -17.88 10.50 -5.95
N ALA A 79 -18.08 9.27 -5.47
CA ALA A 79 -17.07 8.59 -4.65
C ALA A 79 -15.74 8.41 -5.38
N VAL A 80 -15.78 8.08 -6.67
CA VAL A 80 -14.56 7.91 -7.48
C VAL A 80 -13.76 9.21 -7.55
N GLY A 81 -14.41 10.33 -7.77
CA GLY A 81 -13.75 11.65 -7.82
C GLY A 81 -13.17 12.06 -6.46
N SER A 82 -13.93 11.88 -5.39
CA SER A 82 -13.54 12.29 -4.03
C SER A 82 -12.48 11.39 -3.38
N THR A 83 -12.34 10.16 -3.82
CA THR A 83 -11.38 9.19 -3.26
C THR A 83 -10.12 9.00 -4.09
N ASN A 84 -9.98 9.74 -5.18
CA ASN A 84 -8.83 9.63 -6.08
C ASN A 84 -8.12 10.97 -6.26
N ILE A 85 -6.79 10.88 -6.41
CA ILE A 85 -5.94 12.02 -6.65
C ILE A 85 -5.28 11.86 -8.02
N THR A 86 -5.22 12.94 -8.77
CA THR A 86 -4.37 13.08 -9.96
C THR A 86 -3.22 14.01 -9.61
N PHE A 87 -2.00 13.52 -9.73
CA PHE A 87 -0.81 14.31 -9.50
C PHE A 87 -0.34 14.94 -10.81
N VAL A 88 -0.04 16.22 -10.74
CA VAL A 88 0.39 17.00 -11.90
C VAL A 88 1.64 17.83 -11.56
N SER A 89 2.29 18.37 -12.59
CA SER A 89 3.36 19.34 -12.33
C SER A 89 2.81 20.59 -11.65
N LYS A 90 3.65 21.27 -10.86
CA LYS A 90 3.24 22.52 -10.24
C LYS A 90 2.81 23.55 -11.30
N TYR A 91 3.50 23.60 -12.44
CA TYR A 91 3.13 24.48 -13.53
C TYR A 91 1.70 24.24 -14.04
N ALA A 92 1.37 22.98 -14.33
CA ALA A 92 0.03 22.60 -14.79
C ALA A 92 -1.04 22.90 -13.73
N TYR A 93 -0.72 22.65 -12.45
CA TYR A 93 -1.62 22.96 -11.34
C TYR A 93 -1.93 24.46 -11.26
N ASP A 94 -0.89 25.30 -11.32
CA ASP A 94 -1.02 26.76 -11.23
C ASP A 94 -1.72 27.37 -12.47
N HIS A 95 -1.78 26.64 -13.59
CA HIS A 95 -2.43 27.08 -14.84
C HIS A 95 -3.81 26.43 -15.09
N GLY A 96 -4.41 25.84 -14.05
CA GLY A 96 -5.82 25.43 -14.12
C GLY A 96 -6.08 24.15 -14.91
N ILE A 97 -5.11 23.21 -14.96
CA ILE A 97 -5.27 21.93 -15.69
C ILE A 97 -6.50 21.14 -15.28
N LYS A 98 -6.96 21.30 -14.03
CA LYS A 98 -8.14 20.61 -13.54
C LYS A 98 -9.39 21.00 -14.30
N GLU A 99 -9.58 22.29 -14.47
CA GLU A 99 -10.70 22.91 -15.19
C GLU A 99 -10.59 22.65 -16.69
N GLU A 100 -9.39 22.80 -17.24
CA GLU A 100 -9.12 22.55 -18.66
C GLU A 100 -9.49 21.13 -19.09
N LEU A 101 -9.17 20.14 -18.25
CA LEU A 101 -9.46 18.71 -18.52
C LEU A 101 -10.81 18.26 -17.96
N GLY A 102 -11.56 19.10 -17.25
CA GLY A 102 -12.84 18.76 -16.64
C GLY A 102 -12.73 17.62 -15.60
N LEU A 103 -11.67 17.61 -14.78
CA LEU A 103 -11.40 16.53 -13.84
C LEU A 103 -12.25 16.66 -12.59
N ASP A 104 -13.02 15.61 -12.27
CA ASP A 104 -13.74 15.50 -10.99
C ASP A 104 -12.82 15.08 -9.82
N LYS A 105 -11.66 14.52 -10.14
CA LYS A 105 -10.69 14.05 -9.13
C LYS A 105 -10.04 15.23 -8.40
N ILE A 106 -9.53 14.93 -7.20
CA ILE A 106 -8.62 15.83 -6.50
C ILE A 106 -7.35 15.97 -7.35
N VAL A 107 -6.94 17.19 -7.65
CA VAL A 107 -5.70 17.46 -8.38
C VAL A 107 -4.71 18.11 -7.41
N LEU A 108 -3.52 17.56 -7.32
CA LEU A 108 -2.46 18.05 -6.43
C LEU A 108 -1.13 18.14 -7.19
N PRO A 109 -0.30 19.15 -6.88
CA PRO A 109 1.00 19.29 -7.50
C PRO A 109 2.04 18.35 -6.86
N VAL A 110 2.97 17.88 -7.67
CA VAL A 110 4.15 17.17 -7.17
C VAL A 110 5.21 18.14 -6.66
N HIS A 111 5.99 17.72 -5.66
CA HIS A 111 7.04 18.50 -5.04
C HIS A 111 8.35 17.73 -4.97
N ASN A 112 9.46 18.45 -4.98
CA ASN A 112 10.80 17.90 -4.66
C ASN A 112 11.19 16.63 -5.44
N THR A 113 10.91 16.60 -6.75
CA THR A 113 11.22 15.44 -7.60
C THR A 113 12.65 15.46 -8.16
N ARG A 114 13.44 16.49 -7.87
CA ARG A 114 14.81 16.66 -8.42
C ARG A 114 15.86 16.58 -7.32
N ASN A 115 17.07 16.16 -7.72
CA ASN A 115 18.24 16.08 -6.84
C ASN A 115 18.07 15.13 -5.64
N LEU A 116 17.20 14.13 -5.78
CA LEU A 116 16.99 13.13 -4.75
C LEU A 116 18.18 12.17 -4.67
N THR A 117 18.54 11.84 -3.44
CA THR A 117 19.63 10.92 -3.12
C THR A 117 19.14 9.79 -2.22
N LYS A 118 19.97 8.80 -1.96
CA LYS A 118 19.66 7.75 -0.99
C LYS A 118 19.40 8.28 0.43
N ARG A 119 19.91 9.45 0.76
CA ARG A 119 19.73 10.08 2.08
C ARG A 119 18.32 10.61 2.30
N ASP A 120 17.60 10.89 1.21
CA ASP A 120 16.21 11.37 1.25
C ASP A 120 15.22 10.23 1.48
N MET A 121 15.67 8.99 1.31
CA MET A 121 14.83 7.81 1.49
C MET A 121 14.66 7.46 2.96
N LYS A 122 13.47 7.01 3.32
CA LYS A 122 13.19 6.46 4.65
C LYS A 122 13.73 5.04 4.73
N LEU A 123 14.47 4.76 5.77
CA LEU A 123 14.99 3.44 6.09
C LEU A 123 14.17 2.84 7.24
N ASN A 124 14.23 1.53 7.39
CA ASN A 124 13.73 0.87 8.59
C ASN A 124 14.55 1.34 9.80
N ASN A 125 13.97 1.22 10.99
CA ASN A 125 14.61 1.67 12.23
C ASN A 125 15.95 1.01 12.52
N TYR A 126 16.17 -0.16 11.96
CA TYR A 126 17.42 -0.89 12.06
C TYR A 126 17.93 -1.27 10.68
N VAL A 127 19.14 -0.84 10.39
CA VAL A 127 19.90 -1.26 9.21
C VAL A 127 21.17 -1.93 9.71
N PRO A 128 21.32 -3.24 9.54
CA PRO A 128 22.53 -3.94 9.98
C PRO A 128 23.74 -3.42 9.22
N SER A 129 24.85 -3.26 9.92
CA SER A 129 26.11 -2.79 9.33
C SER A 129 26.76 -3.87 8.50
N THR A 130 26.63 -5.12 8.92
CA THR A 130 27.28 -6.25 8.27
C THR A 130 26.32 -7.45 8.19
N ILE A 131 26.02 -7.88 6.98
CA ILE A 131 25.34 -9.15 6.71
C ILE A 131 26.32 -10.06 5.99
N LYS A 132 26.56 -11.25 6.53
CA LYS A 132 27.40 -12.28 5.90
C LYS A 132 26.59 -13.55 5.72
N VAL A 133 26.78 -14.19 4.58
CA VAL A 133 26.19 -15.49 4.27
C VAL A 133 27.33 -16.45 3.98
N ASP A 134 27.40 -17.58 4.70
CA ASP A 134 28.37 -18.62 4.41
C ASP A 134 27.95 -19.35 3.11
N PRO A 135 28.83 -19.44 2.10
CA PRO A 135 28.47 -20.06 0.83
C PRO A 135 28.34 -21.58 0.87
N HIS A 136 28.80 -22.23 1.94
CA HIS A 136 28.77 -23.69 2.09
C HIS A 136 27.64 -24.15 3.01
N THR A 137 27.47 -23.47 4.15
CA THR A 137 26.43 -23.82 5.13
C THR A 137 25.15 -23.03 4.94
N PHE A 138 25.22 -21.91 4.21
CA PHE A 138 24.13 -20.92 4.04
C PHE A 138 23.70 -20.23 5.34
N ASP A 139 24.57 -20.32 6.37
CA ASP A 139 24.32 -19.59 7.61
C ASP A 139 24.40 -18.09 7.37
N VAL A 140 23.42 -17.38 7.92
CA VAL A 140 23.34 -15.92 7.85
C VAL A 140 23.72 -15.34 9.19
N THR A 141 24.72 -14.48 9.21
CA THR A 141 25.08 -13.69 10.40
C THR A 141 24.80 -12.22 10.16
N ILE A 142 24.24 -11.55 11.17
CA ILE A 142 24.00 -10.12 11.19
C ILE A 142 24.81 -9.53 12.33
N ASP A 143 25.74 -8.64 12.01
CA ASP A 143 26.65 -8.02 12.96
C ASP A 143 27.39 -9.04 13.87
N GLY A 144 27.66 -10.23 13.34
CA GLY A 144 28.33 -11.33 14.03
C GLY A 144 27.43 -12.30 14.76
N GLU A 145 26.12 -12.04 14.85
CA GLU A 145 25.13 -12.93 15.44
C GLU A 145 24.51 -13.85 14.38
N LEU A 146 24.50 -15.16 14.65
CA LEU A 146 23.86 -16.14 13.78
C LEU A 146 22.33 -15.99 13.84
N ILE A 147 21.72 -15.77 12.69
CA ILE A 147 20.28 -15.63 12.57
C ILE A 147 19.64 -16.96 12.23
N THR A 148 18.83 -17.44 13.13
CA THR A 148 18.07 -18.69 12.97
C THR A 148 16.59 -18.43 13.21
N CYS A 149 15.74 -19.27 12.63
CA CYS A 149 14.31 -19.30 12.92
C CYS A 149 13.85 -20.75 13.09
N ASP A 150 12.88 -20.94 13.94
CA ASP A 150 12.28 -22.27 14.13
C ASP A 150 11.53 -22.70 12.86
N PRO A 151 11.56 -24.00 12.52
CA PRO A 151 10.79 -24.53 11.41
C PRO A 151 9.29 -24.29 11.63
N ILE A 152 8.62 -23.81 10.62
CA ILE A 152 7.17 -23.65 10.66
C ILE A 152 6.48 -24.98 10.33
N LYS A 153 5.40 -25.29 11.04
CA LYS A 153 4.60 -26.48 10.77
C LYS A 153 3.74 -26.35 9.52
N THR A 154 3.37 -25.13 9.17
CA THR A 154 2.49 -24.84 8.03
C THR A 154 2.97 -23.60 7.30
N ALA A 155 3.32 -23.75 6.03
CA ALA A 155 3.64 -22.63 5.16
C ALA A 155 2.33 -21.91 4.74
N SER A 156 2.02 -20.80 5.39
CA SER A 156 0.74 -20.10 5.23
C SER A 156 0.46 -19.59 3.81
N LEU A 157 1.50 -19.31 3.03
CA LEU A 157 1.39 -18.82 1.66
C LEU A 157 1.63 -19.89 0.60
N ALA A 158 2.10 -21.07 0.98
CA ALA A 158 2.36 -22.15 0.04
C ALA A 158 1.07 -22.57 -0.68
N GLN A 159 1.11 -22.63 -1.99
CA GLN A 159 0.01 -23.02 -2.88
C GLN A 159 -1.22 -22.11 -2.87
N ARG A 160 -1.38 -21.23 -1.89
CA ARG A 160 -2.51 -20.27 -1.85
C ARG A 160 -2.29 -19.05 -2.69
N TYR A 161 -1.06 -18.80 -3.08
CA TYR A 161 -0.67 -17.66 -3.88
C TYR A 161 -1.33 -17.67 -5.27
N TYR A 162 -1.63 -18.84 -5.80
CA TYR A 162 -2.15 -19.03 -7.15
C TYR A 162 -3.61 -19.49 -7.20
N LEU A 163 -4.29 -19.48 -6.07
CA LEU A 163 -5.68 -19.90 -5.97
C LEU A 163 -6.61 -18.68 -5.98
N PHE A 164 -6.59 -17.96 -7.06
CA PHE A 164 -7.59 -16.92 -7.29
C PHE A 164 -8.51 -17.28 -8.43
#